data_267d0bb5c3c1d51b4d1f93cac8a80b7d
#
_entry.id   267d0bb5c3c1d51b4d1f93cac8a80b7d
#
_cell.length_a   1.000
_cell.length_b   1.000
_cell.length_c   1.000
_cell.angle_alpha   90.00
_cell.angle_beta   90.00
_cell.angle_gamma   90.00
#
_symmetry.space_group_name_H-M   'P 1'
#
loop_
_entity.id
_entity.type
_entity.pdbx_description
1 polymer ?
#
loop_
_entity_poly.entity_id
_entity_poly.type
_entity_poly.pdbx_seq_one_letter_code
_entity_poly.pdbx_strand_id
1 'polypeptide(L)'
;MYADFNNNGGITVDAGNKTFTLYHMVGAHAPYEMNEQCVDVGETETSLDKQIQGVFRYINEYMQQMKDKGVYDNSTVIITADHGGYRLYERPAVFVKMADTHNDVMQVNSDSVTFKNLYATYGEAALGQKSNYGNTLFDMAGVSQSRYHVAPWDVSKGMY
;
A
#
# COMPACT_ATOMS: atom_id res chain seq x y z
N MET A 1 -17.50 -1.24 -5.89
CA MET A 1 -16.49 -0.60 -4.99
C MET A 1 -16.17 0.83 -5.39
N TYR A 2 -15.55 1.11 -6.54
CA TYR A 2 -15.20 2.49 -6.94
C TYR A 2 -16.43 3.40 -7.12
N ALA A 3 -17.43 2.93 -7.84
CA ALA A 3 -18.69 3.65 -8.01
C ALA A 3 -19.40 3.85 -6.66
N ASP A 4 -19.42 2.84 -5.80
CA ASP A 4 -20.04 2.92 -4.49
C ASP A 4 -19.33 3.90 -3.57
N PHE A 5 -18.01 3.95 -3.61
CA PHE A 5 -17.22 4.91 -2.84
C PHE A 5 -17.59 6.35 -3.21
N ASN A 6 -17.63 6.66 -4.51
CA ASN A 6 -18.00 8.00 -4.96
C ASN A 6 -19.48 8.34 -4.73
N ASN A 7 -20.37 7.36 -4.96
CA ASN A 7 -21.82 7.56 -4.78
C ASN A 7 -22.21 7.73 -3.31
N ASN A 8 -21.46 7.18 -2.39
CA ASN A 8 -21.68 7.31 -0.94
C ASN A 8 -20.96 8.51 -0.31
N GLY A 9 -20.54 9.49 -1.12
CA GLY A 9 -19.94 10.74 -0.65
C GLY A 9 -18.43 10.67 -0.35
N GLY A 10 -17.78 9.57 -0.70
CA GLY A 10 -16.34 9.42 -0.55
C GLY A 10 -15.87 9.33 0.90
N ILE A 11 -14.72 9.91 1.20
CA ILE A 11 -14.16 9.89 2.56
C ILE A 11 -14.91 10.84 3.50
N THR A 12 -15.06 10.42 4.75
CA THR A 12 -15.52 11.28 5.86
C THR A 12 -14.32 11.69 6.71
N VAL A 13 -14.37 12.91 7.26
CA VAL A 13 -13.33 13.45 8.13
C VAL A 13 -13.91 13.70 9.51
N ASP A 14 -13.31 13.10 10.53
CA ASP A 14 -13.58 13.46 11.92
C ASP A 14 -12.52 14.47 12.40
N ALA A 15 -12.88 15.73 12.40
CA ALA A 15 -11.97 16.82 12.75
C ALA A 15 -11.52 16.83 14.23
N GLY A 16 -12.16 16.05 15.08
CA GLY A 16 -11.88 16.00 16.52
C GLY A 16 -10.88 14.94 16.95
N ASN A 17 -10.62 13.96 16.11
CA ASN A 17 -9.86 12.76 16.51
C ASN A 17 -8.79 12.36 15.49
N LYS A 18 -7.69 11.80 16.01
CA LYS A 18 -6.77 11.04 15.17
C LYS A 18 -7.43 9.72 14.80
N THR A 19 -7.47 9.42 13.53
CA THR A 19 -8.06 8.17 13.01
C THR A 19 -7.01 7.31 12.35
N PHE A 20 -7.16 6.00 12.49
CA PHE A 20 -6.45 5.00 11.71
C PHE A 20 -7.45 4.28 10.83
N THR A 21 -7.22 4.29 9.53
CA THR A 21 -8.10 3.62 8.56
C THR A 21 -7.28 2.62 7.75
N LEU A 22 -7.75 1.38 7.70
CA LEU A 22 -7.18 0.32 6.88
C LEU A 22 -8.16 -0.06 5.77
N TYR A 23 -7.69 0.03 4.53
CA TYR A 23 -8.39 -0.53 3.38
C TYR A 23 -7.66 -1.78 2.91
N HIS A 24 -8.32 -2.92 3.02
CA HIS A 24 -7.86 -4.17 2.44
C HIS A 24 -8.66 -4.44 1.18
N MET A 25 -7.99 -4.35 0.04
CA MET A 25 -8.59 -4.51 -1.29
C MET A 25 -8.06 -5.78 -1.93
N VAL A 26 -8.88 -6.41 -2.78
CA VAL A 26 -8.42 -7.53 -3.63
C VAL A 26 -7.27 -7.07 -4.54
N GLY A 27 -7.28 -5.79 -4.91
CA GLY A 27 -6.16 -5.18 -5.61
C GLY A 27 -5.86 -5.82 -6.94
N ALA A 28 -4.59 -6.17 -7.15
CA ALA A 28 -4.10 -6.79 -8.39
C ALA A 28 -4.14 -8.31 -8.38
N HIS A 29 -4.94 -8.92 -7.52
CA HIS A 29 -5.09 -10.39 -7.44
C HIS A 29 -5.93 -10.93 -8.61
N ALA A 30 -5.59 -12.11 -9.09
CA ALA A 30 -6.41 -12.85 -10.07
C ALA A 30 -7.69 -13.43 -9.41
N PRO A 31 -8.80 -13.61 -10.14
CA PRO A 31 -8.97 -13.28 -11.55
C PRO A 31 -8.93 -11.77 -11.82
N TYR A 32 -8.44 -11.38 -13.01
CA TYR A 32 -8.41 -9.98 -13.39
C TYR A 32 -9.73 -9.63 -14.04
N GLU A 33 -10.50 -8.76 -13.42
CA GLU A 33 -11.86 -8.40 -13.83
C GLU A 33 -12.03 -6.89 -14.02
N MET A 34 -11.08 -6.09 -13.53
CA MET A 34 -11.17 -4.63 -13.55
C MET A 34 -10.24 -4.04 -14.61
N ASN A 35 -10.75 -3.07 -15.35
CA ASN A 35 -9.96 -2.31 -16.32
C ASN A 35 -9.25 -1.09 -15.68
N GLU A 36 -8.52 -0.35 -16.51
CA GLU A 36 -7.77 0.85 -16.11
C GLU A 36 -8.66 2.03 -15.68
N GLN A 37 -9.95 2.00 -15.96
CA GLN A 37 -10.94 2.96 -15.46
C GLN A 37 -11.58 2.55 -14.14
N CYS A 38 -11.11 1.46 -13.54
CA CYS A 38 -11.67 0.88 -12.31
C CYS A 38 -13.11 0.37 -12.48
N VAL A 39 -13.42 -0.13 -13.65
CA VAL A 39 -14.72 -0.71 -14.01
C VAL A 39 -14.56 -2.22 -14.17
N ASP A 40 -15.49 -2.97 -13.58
CA ASP A 40 -15.60 -4.41 -13.79
C ASP A 40 -16.04 -4.68 -15.26
N VAL A 41 -15.20 -5.41 -15.97
CA VAL A 41 -15.40 -5.78 -17.40
C VAL A 41 -15.33 -7.29 -17.61
N GLY A 42 -15.14 -8.05 -16.52
CA GLY A 42 -14.91 -9.49 -16.58
C GLY A 42 -13.51 -9.87 -17.08
N GLU A 43 -13.19 -11.16 -16.93
CA GLU A 43 -11.82 -11.67 -17.13
C GLU A 43 -11.29 -11.58 -18.56
N THR A 44 -12.18 -11.54 -19.57
CA THR A 44 -11.78 -11.59 -20.98
C THR A 44 -11.36 -10.23 -21.56
N GLU A 45 -11.69 -9.13 -20.89
CA GLU A 45 -11.50 -7.77 -21.41
C GLU A 45 -10.45 -6.96 -20.67
N THR A 46 -9.76 -7.60 -19.72
CA THR A 46 -8.76 -6.95 -18.90
C THR A 46 -7.46 -7.77 -18.83
N SER A 47 -6.50 -7.27 -18.07
CA SER A 47 -5.21 -7.90 -17.79
C SER A 47 -4.69 -7.44 -16.43
N LEU A 48 -3.63 -8.08 -15.93
CA LEU A 48 -2.95 -7.64 -14.72
C LEU A 48 -2.57 -6.15 -14.78
N ASP A 49 -1.98 -5.71 -15.88
CA ASP A 49 -1.52 -4.32 -16.03
C ASP A 49 -2.69 -3.32 -15.99
N LYS A 50 -3.80 -3.64 -16.65
CA LYS A 50 -5.00 -2.81 -16.60
C LYS A 50 -5.62 -2.77 -15.21
N GLN A 51 -5.67 -3.91 -14.53
CA GLN A 51 -6.18 -3.97 -13.17
C GLN A 51 -5.30 -3.18 -12.19
N ILE A 52 -3.98 -3.26 -12.31
CA ILE A 52 -3.04 -2.43 -11.53
C ILE A 52 -3.32 -0.94 -11.76
N GLN A 53 -3.50 -0.52 -13.01
CA GLN A 53 -3.82 0.88 -13.35
C GLN A 53 -5.14 1.31 -12.71
N GLY A 54 -6.16 0.46 -12.76
CA GLY A 54 -7.45 0.71 -12.10
C GLY A 54 -7.32 0.85 -10.58
N VAL A 55 -6.51 0.00 -9.94
CA VAL A 55 -6.22 0.11 -8.49
C VAL A 55 -5.57 1.45 -8.17
N PHE A 56 -4.55 1.85 -8.92
CA PHE A 56 -3.89 3.15 -8.70
C PHE A 56 -4.80 4.34 -9.01
N ARG A 57 -5.71 4.20 -9.96
CA ARG A 57 -6.75 5.22 -10.20
C ARG A 57 -7.64 5.39 -8.97
N TYR A 58 -8.09 4.30 -8.36
CA TYR A 58 -8.87 4.35 -7.13
C TYR A 58 -8.11 5.02 -5.97
N ILE A 59 -6.85 4.62 -5.78
CA ILE A 59 -5.97 5.21 -4.76
C ILE A 59 -5.78 6.72 -5.00
N ASN A 60 -5.56 7.12 -6.25
CA ASN A 60 -5.40 8.54 -6.60
C ASN A 60 -6.67 9.35 -6.31
N GLU A 61 -7.83 8.81 -6.62
CA GLU A 61 -9.11 9.45 -6.29
C GLU A 61 -9.27 9.63 -4.79
N TYR A 62 -8.92 8.60 -4.01
CA TYR A 62 -8.93 8.68 -2.55
C TYR A 62 -8.01 9.80 -2.03
N MET A 63 -6.77 9.84 -2.52
CA MET A 63 -5.81 10.88 -2.16
C MET A 63 -6.28 12.28 -2.60
N GLN A 64 -6.94 12.39 -3.75
CA GLN A 64 -7.50 13.68 -4.19
C GLN A 64 -8.59 14.16 -3.24
N GLN A 65 -9.49 13.29 -2.82
CA GLN A 65 -10.50 13.63 -1.82
C GLN A 65 -9.89 14.02 -0.47
N MET A 66 -8.78 13.40 -0.06
CA MET A 66 -8.04 13.84 1.14
C MET A 66 -7.50 15.27 0.98
N LYS A 67 -7.00 15.62 -0.20
CA LYS A 67 -6.52 16.98 -0.52
C LYS A 67 -7.67 17.99 -0.49
N ASP A 68 -8.78 17.67 -1.15
CA ASP A 68 -9.96 18.53 -1.23
C ASP A 68 -10.57 18.79 0.15
N LYS A 69 -10.43 17.85 1.08
CA LYS A 69 -10.87 17.96 2.47
C LYS A 69 -9.80 18.55 3.41
N GLY A 70 -8.61 18.88 2.90
CA GLY A 70 -7.52 19.49 3.66
C GLY A 70 -6.86 18.58 4.69
N VAL A 71 -6.98 17.25 4.52
CA VAL A 71 -6.40 16.27 5.46
C VAL A 71 -5.20 15.51 4.91
N TYR A 72 -4.89 15.66 3.62
CA TYR A 72 -3.80 14.94 2.99
C TYR A 72 -2.44 15.26 3.60
N ASP A 73 -2.15 16.54 3.84
CA ASP A 73 -0.83 16.98 4.29
C ASP A 73 -0.51 16.47 5.69
N ASN A 74 -1.47 16.49 6.58
CA ASN A 74 -1.33 16.03 7.97
C ASN A 74 -1.61 14.53 8.17
N SER A 75 -1.76 13.77 7.09
CA SER A 75 -1.97 12.32 7.13
C SER A 75 -0.72 11.56 6.73
N THR A 76 -0.44 10.45 7.40
CA THR A 76 0.47 9.43 6.89
C THR A 76 -0.30 8.46 6.01
N VAL A 77 0.14 8.29 4.76
CA VAL A 77 -0.46 7.36 3.80
C VAL A 77 0.56 6.27 3.47
N ILE A 78 0.16 5.02 3.64
CA ILE A 78 0.99 3.86 3.32
C ILE A 78 0.21 2.96 2.39
N ILE A 79 0.81 2.63 1.25
CA ILE A 79 0.26 1.75 0.22
C ILE A 79 1.22 0.58 0.06
N THR A 80 0.72 -0.64 0.23
CA THR A 80 1.53 -1.85 0.07
C THR A 80 0.64 -3.02 -0.34
N ALA A 81 1.27 -4.15 -0.67
CA ALA A 81 0.60 -5.43 -0.80
C ALA A 81 1.09 -6.40 0.28
N ASP A 82 0.29 -7.40 0.59
CA ASP A 82 0.58 -8.46 1.55
C ASP A 82 1.71 -9.39 1.06
N HIS A 83 1.80 -9.60 -0.26
CA HIS A 83 2.89 -10.33 -0.93
C HIS A 83 3.09 -9.81 -2.36
N GLY A 84 4.15 -10.26 -3.02
CA GLY A 84 4.37 -10.07 -4.45
C GLY A 84 3.64 -11.12 -5.29
N GLY A 85 3.99 -11.21 -6.56
CA GLY A 85 3.48 -12.28 -7.42
C GLY A 85 3.98 -13.68 -6.99
N TYR A 86 3.44 -14.72 -7.63
CA TYR A 86 3.75 -16.10 -7.28
C TYR A 86 5.18 -16.57 -7.68
N ARG A 87 5.95 -15.70 -8.32
CA ARG A 87 7.34 -16.00 -8.66
C ARG A 87 8.26 -15.62 -7.50
N LEU A 88 9.27 -16.45 -7.25
CA LEU A 88 10.22 -16.35 -6.13
C LEU A 88 10.89 -14.97 -5.95
N TYR A 89 10.90 -14.13 -6.98
CA TYR A 89 11.60 -12.86 -6.98
C TYR A 89 10.68 -11.64 -6.96
N GLU A 90 9.38 -11.85 -7.04
CA GLU A 90 8.42 -10.75 -7.02
C GLU A 90 8.15 -10.31 -5.58
N ARG A 91 8.49 -9.07 -5.28
CA ARG A 91 8.35 -8.46 -3.96
C ARG A 91 7.30 -7.36 -4.02
N PRO A 92 6.48 -7.19 -2.99
CA PRO A 92 5.57 -6.06 -2.92
C PRO A 92 6.36 -4.77 -2.84
N ALA A 93 5.86 -3.73 -3.52
CA ALA A 93 6.33 -2.38 -3.31
C ALA A 93 5.66 -1.77 -2.07
N VAL A 94 6.35 -0.83 -1.42
CA VAL A 94 5.80 -0.02 -0.35
C VAL A 94 5.95 1.45 -0.74
N PHE A 95 4.83 2.18 -0.74
CA PHE A 95 4.82 3.63 -0.93
C PHE A 95 4.44 4.28 0.39
N VAL A 96 5.20 5.26 0.81
CA VAL A 96 4.97 5.96 2.08
C VAL A 96 5.02 7.45 1.89
N LYS A 97 3.98 8.13 2.33
CA LYS A 97 3.94 9.58 2.54
C LYS A 97 3.72 9.82 4.02
N MET A 98 4.66 10.44 4.69
CA MET A 98 4.51 10.82 6.10
C MET A 98 3.69 12.10 6.23
N ALA A 99 3.02 12.26 7.37
CA ALA A 99 2.38 13.51 7.73
C ALA A 99 3.40 14.67 7.70
N ASP A 100 2.93 15.83 7.31
CA ASP A 100 3.70 17.09 7.29
C ASP A 100 4.99 17.02 6.44
N THR A 101 5.07 16.07 5.49
CA THR A 101 6.18 16.01 4.54
C THR A 101 5.75 16.50 3.16
N HIS A 102 6.54 17.38 2.58
CA HIS A 102 6.34 17.95 1.25
C HIS A 102 7.59 17.67 0.41
N ASN A 103 7.50 16.69 -0.45
CA ASN A 103 8.56 16.38 -1.41
C ASN A 103 8.02 16.55 -2.83
N ASP A 104 8.69 17.35 -3.64
CA ASP A 104 8.31 17.57 -5.04
C ASP A 104 8.60 16.33 -5.91
N VAL A 105 9.49 15.46 -5.44
CA VAL A 105 9.93 14.26 -6.17
C VAL A 105 9.86 13.04 -5.25
N MET A 106 9.29 11.96 -5.78
CA MET A 106 9.29 10.66 -5.10
C MET A 106 10.74 10.16 -4.96
N GLN A 107 11.12 9.80 -3.73
CA GLN A 107 12.40 9.17 -3.45
C GLN A 107 12.25 7.66 -3.54
N VAL A 108 13.15 7.01 -4.26
CA VAL A 108 13.16 5.55 -4.42
C VAL A 108 14.30 4.97 -3.60
N ASN A 109 13.97 4.00 -2.74
CA ASN A 109 14.95 3.24 -1.98
C ASN A 109 14.77 1.75 -2.32
N SER A 110 15.85 1.08 -2.71
CA SER A 110 15.88 -0.36 -3.02
C SER A 110 16.36 -1.23 -1.85
N ASP A 111 16.63 -0.64 -0.70
CA ASP A 111 17.07 -1.37 0.48
C ASP A 111 16.02 -2.37 0.97
N SER A 112 16.51 -3.40 1.62
CA SER A 112 15.67 -4.50 2.07
C SER A 112 14.87 -4.13 3.30
N VAL A 113 13.55 -4.13 3.19
CA VAL A 113 12.62 -3.93 4.30
C VAL A 113 11.73 -5.16 4.51
N THR A 114 11.11 -5.25 5.67
CA THR A 114 10.20 -6.34 6.07
C THR A 114 8.92 -5.77 6.65
N PHE A 115 7.90 -6.59 6.82
CA PHE A 115 6.67 -6.20 7.54
C PHE A 115 6.95 -5.73 8.98
N LYS A 116 8.01 -6.22 9.62
CA LYS A 116 8.39 -5.72 10.95
C LYS A 116 8.75 -4.23 10.92
N ASN A 117 9.46 -3.79 9.87
CA ASN A 117 9.77 -2.36 9.66
C ASN A 117 8.49 -1.56 9.38
N LEU A 118 7.56 -2.15 8.64
CA LEU A 118 6.26 -1.53 8.37
C LEU A 118 5.45 -1.34 9.67
N TYR A 119 5.40 -2.35 10.56
CA TYR A 119 4.75 -2.21 11.86
C TYR A 119 5.40 -1.14 12.74
N ALA A 120 6.73 -1.05 12.74
CA ALA A 120 7.44 0.02 13.43
C ALA A 120 7.06 1.41 12.89
N THR A 121 6.95 1.53 11.57
CA THR A 121 6.52 2.77 10.89
C THR A 121 5.08 3.15 11.26
N TYR A 122 4.14 2.20 11.27
CA TYR A 122 2.77 2.45 11.73
C TYR A 122 2.73 2.92 13.18
N GLY A 123 3.49 2.24 14.06
CA GLY A 123 3.54 2.59 15.47
C GLY A 123 4.06 4.02 15.69
N GLU A 124 5.11 4.41 14.99
CA GLU A 124 5.68 5.75 15.07
C GLU A 124 4.72 6.80 14.51
N ALA A 125 4.10 6.55 13.35
CA ALA A 125 3.12 7.45 12.76
C ALA A 125 1.89 7.67 13.66
N ALA A 126 1.41 6.60 14.32
CA ALA A 126 0.24 6.67 15.19
C ALA A 126 0.54 7.35 16.53
N LEU A 127 1.70 7.06 17.12
CA LEU A 127 2.04 7.49 18.48
C LEU A 127 2.85 8.80 18.51
N GLY A 128 3.45 9.21 17.39
CA GLY A 128 4.34 10.36 17.31
C GLY A 128 5.68 10.18 18.04
N GLN A 129 6.04 8.94 18.33
CA GLN A 129 7.29 8.60 19.03
C GLN A 129 7.80 7.23 18.55
N LYS A 130 9.11 6.98 18.72
CA LYS A 130 9.70 5.69 18.36
C LYS A 130 8.93 4.54 18.99
N SER A 131 8.56 3.58 18.16
CA SER A 131 7.82 2.40 18.60
C SER A 131 8.78 1.33 19.16
N ASN A 132 8.27 0.46 20.03
CA ASN A 132 9.03 -0.69 20.54
C ASN A 132 9.14 -1.84 19.51
N TYR A 133 8.63 -1.66 18.30
CA TYR A 133 8.64 -2.69 17.24
C TYR A 133 9.96 -2.76 16.45
N GLY A 134 10.94 -1.91 16.76
CA GLY A 134 12.27 -1.89 16.15
C GLY A 134 12.41 -0.76 15.12
N ASN A 135 13.23 -1.00 14.10
CA ASN A 135 13.53 0.00 13.08
C ASN A 135 12.36 0.21 12.12
N THR A 136 12.06 1.46 11.80
CA THR A 136 11.10 1.84 10.77
C THR A 136 11.63 1.56 9.37
N LEU A 137 10.78 1.76 8.35
CA LEU A 137 11.20 1.72 6.94
C LEU A 137 12.32 2.74 6.64
N PHE A 138 12.28 3.89 7.30
CA PHE A 138 13.26 4.98 7.10
C PHE A 138 14.59 4.71 7.79
N ASP A 139 14.58 4.02 8.93
CA ASP A 139 15.81 3.60 9.63
C ASP A 139 16.60 2.55 8.85
N MET A 140 15.98 1.94 7.83
CA MET A 140 16.60 0.89 7.01
C MET A 140 17.36 1.42 5.80
N ALA A 141 17.35 2.72 5.54
CA ALA A 141 18.09 3.29 4.44
C ALA A 141 19.61 3.04 4.57
N GLY A 142 20.20 2.35 3.60
CA GLY A 142 21.62 1.95 3.61
C GLY A 142 21.96 0.81 4.58
N VAL A 143 20.97 0.18 5.21
CA VAL A 143 21.19 -0.94 6.15
C VAL A 143 21.02 -2.27 5.43
N SER A 144 22.10 -3.06 5.37
CA SER A 144 22.02 -4.44 4.91
C SER A 144 21.52 -5.34 6.03
N GLN A 145 20.44 -6.09 5.76
CA GLN A 145 19.95 -7.09 6.69
C GLN A 145 19.64 -8.41 5.99
N SER A 146 19.93 -9.51 6.66
CA SER A 146 19.51 -10.82 6.21
C SER A 146 18.02 -10.99 6.39
N ARG A 147 17.37 -11.56 5.40
CA ARG A 147 15.95 -11.93 5.47
C ARG A 147 15.83 -13.43 5.39
N TYR A 148 15.02 -13.97 6.28
CA TYR A 148 14.64 -15.36 6.23
C TYR A 148 13.22 -15.43 5.66
N HIS A 149 13.07 -16.19 4.59
CA HIS A 149 11.78 -16.50 4.02
C HIS A 149 11.48 -17.97 4.30
N VAL A 150 10.40 -18.24 5.00
CA VAL A 150 9.91 -19.58 5.21
C VAL A 150 8.82 -19.83 4.18
N ALA A 151 9.14 -20.60 3.14
CA ALA A 151 8.13 -21.06 2.20
C ALA A 151 7.42 -22.27 2.82
N PRO A 152 6.10 -22.24 3.01
CA PRO A 152 5.34 -23.37 3.54
C PRO A 152 5.15 -24.49 2.51
N TRP A 153 5.76 -24.37 1.33
CA TRP A 153 5.62 -25.25 0.19
C TRP A 153 6.74 -26.27 0.13
N ASP A 154 6.39 -27.48 -0.22
CA ASP A 154 7.36 -28.54 -0.43
C ASP A 154 8.14 -28.30 -1.73
N VAL A 155 9.38 -27.88 -1.58
CA VAL A 155 10.33 -27.56 -2.67
C VAL A 155 10.47 -28.74 -3.65
N SER A 156 10.34 -29.98 -3.14
CA SER A 156 10.46 -31.20 -3.93
C SER A 156 9.34 -31.39 -4.95
N LYS A 157 8.21 -30.67 -4.77
CA LYS A 157 7.06 -30.76 -5.66
C LYS A 157 7.03 -29.66 -6.72
N GLY A 158 8.04 -28.82 -6.78
CA GLY A 158 8.15 -27.76 -7.78
C GLY A 158 7.02 -26.72 -7.73
N MET A 159 6.32 -26.62 -6.61
CA MET A 159 5.29 -25.61 -6.37
C MET A 159 5.94 -24.41 -5.67
N TYR A 160 6.25 -23.40 -6.46
CA TYR A 160 6.77 -22.11 -6.03
C TYR A 160 5.85 -21.02 -6.53
#